data_c284a02bc3b493364c0c21bad8eee7af
#
_entry.id   c284a02bc3b493364c0c21bad8eee7af
#
_cell.length_a   1.000
_cell.length_b   1.000
_cell.length_c   1.000
_cell.angle_alpha   90.00
_cell.angle_beta   90.00
_cell.angle_gamma   90.00
#
_symmetry.space_group_name_H-M   'P 1'
#
loop_
_entity.id
_entity.type
_entity.pdbx_description
1 polymer ?
#
loop_
_entity_poly.entity_id
_entity_poly.type
_entity_poly.pdbx_seq_one_letter_code
_entity_poly.pdbx_strand_id
1 'polypeptide(L)'
;MTLTELRYVVALAQERHFGRAAAKCFVTQPALSLAIQKLEDELGVKLFERSRTEVTLTPIGARIVEQAQRVLEEAARVPEIAKQGRDQLAGALKLGVIFTVAPYLLPE
;
A
#
# COMPACT_ATOMS: atom_id res chain seq x y z
N MET A 1 4.87 -2.46 10.67
CA MET A 1 4.36 -1.65 9.54
C MET A 1 3.96 -2.58 8.41
N THR A 2 2.78 -2.38 7.87
CA THR A 2 2.28 -3.20 6.77
C THR A 2 1.83 -2.31 5.63
N LEU A 3 1.69 -2.90 4.44
CA LEU A 3 1.17 -2.14 3.30
C LEU A 3 -0.25 -1.67 3.56
N THR A 4 -1.03 -2.46 4.28
CA THR A 4 -2.39 -2.08 4.64
C THR A 4 -2.39 -0.83 5.50
N GLU A 5 -1.49 -0.75 6.47
CA GLU A 5 -1.36 0.44 7.30
C GLU A 5 -0.94 1.65 6.48
N LEU A 6 -0.05 1.46 5.51
CA LEU A 6 0.34 2.55 4.62
C LEU A 6 -0.83 3.03 3.77
N ARG A 7 -1.69 2.10 3.30
CA ARG A 7 -2.89 2.50 2.56
C ARG A 7 -3.81 3.35 3.41
N TYR A 8 -3.96 2.98 4.69
CA TYR A 8 -4.81 3.75 5.60
C TYR A 8 -4.26 5.17 5.79
N VAL A 9 -2.96 5.28 5.96
CA VAL A 9 -2.32 6.59 6.14
C VAL A 9 -2.54 7.47 4.92
N VAL A 10 -2.32 6.92 3.73
CA VAL A 10 -2.52 7.67 2.50
C VAL A 10 -3.98 8.08 2.34
N ALA A 11 -4.90 7.18 2.63
CA ALA A 11 -6.32 7.48 2.52
C ALA A 11 -6.72 8.62 3.47
N LEU A 12 -6.23 8.57 4.71
CA LEU A 12 -6.55 9.63 5.66
C LEU A 12 -5.94 10.96 5.24
N ALA A 13 -4.74 10.92 4.68
CA ALA A 13 -4.10 12.14 4.19
C ALA A 13 -4.90 12.76 3.05
N GLN A 14 -5.47 11.95 2.19
CA GLN A 14 -6.27 12.43 1.07
C GLN A 14 -7.63 12.94 1.50
N GLU A 15 -8.29 12.20 2.38
CA GLU A 15 -9.66 12.53 2.78
C GLU A 15 -9.73 13.55 3.90
N ARG A 16 -8.73 13.60 4.74
CA ARG A 16 -8.68 14.49 5.92
C ARG A 16 -9.87 14.31 6.86
N HIS A 17 -10.46 13.13 6.83
CA HIS A 17 -11.64 12.83 7.61
C HIS A 17 -11.65 11.34 7.87
N PHE A 18 -11.68 10.95 9.16
CA PHE A 18 -11.58 9.55 9.53
C PHE A 18 -12.71 8.70 8.94
N GLY A 19 -13.92 9.19 8.99
CA GLY A 19 -15.06 8.44 8.47
C GLY A 19 -14.95 8.17 6.97
N ARG A 20 -14.58 9.20 6.20
CA ARG A 20 -14.45 9.04 4.76
C ARG A 20 -13.26 8.15 4.40
N ALA A 21 -12.17 8.30 5.14
CA ALA A 21 -11.01 7.43 4.89
C ALA A 21 -11.33 5.98 5.19
N ALA A 22 -12.05 5.73 6.28
CA ALA A 22 -12.44 4.38 6.64
C ALA A 22 -13.36 3.78 5.56
N ALA A 23 -14.32 4.56 5.07
CA ALA A 23 -15.20 4.10 4.02
C ALA A 23 -14.42 3.77 2.75
N LYS A 24 -13.44 4.60 2.40
CA LYS A 24 -12.62 4.38 1.23
C LYS A 24 -11.82 3.08 1.34
N CYS A 25 -11.40 2.72 2.54
CA CYS A 25 -10.62 1.52 2.79
C CYS A 25 -11.49 0.31 3.15
N PHE A 26 -12.80 0.47 3.17
CA PHE A 26 -13.74 -0.61 3.50
C PHE A 26 -13.52 -1.17 4.90
N VAL A 27 -13.27 -0.29 5.85
CA VAL A 27 -13.10 -0.67 7.25
C VAL A 27 -13.89 0.28 8.13
N THR A 28 -14.01 -0.07 9.40
CA THR A 28 -14.70 0.80 10.35
C THR A 28 -13.77 1.93 10.75
N GLN A 29 -14.36 3.02 11.21
CA GLN A 29 -13.56 4.15 11.66
C GLN A 29 -12.66 3.80 12.84
N PRO A 30 -13.13 3.07 13.87
CA PRO A 30 -12.24 2.66 14.96
C PRO A 30 -11.09 1.79 14.49
N ALA A 31 -11.32 0.91 13.50
CA ALA A 31 -10.26 0.05 12.97
C ALA A 31 -9.18 0.89 12.28
N LEU A 32 -9.60 1.86 11.48
CA LEU A 32 -8.65 2.76 10.82
C LEU A 32 -7.85 3.56 11.85
N SER A 33 -8.54 4.13 12.80
CA SER A 33 -7.91 4.96 13.83
C SER A 33 -6.89 4.19 14.64
N LEU A 34 -7.24 2.96 15.02
CA LEU A 34 -6.34 2.12 15.79
C LEU A 34 -5.10 1.74 14.98
N ALA A 35 -5.29 1.41 13.70
CA ALA A 35 -4.17 1.04 12.84
C ALA A 35 -3.20 2.21 12.68
N ILE A 36 -3.71 3.42 12.52
CA ILE A 36 -2.87 4.59 12.37
C ILE A 36 -2.13 4.89 13.66
N GLN A 37 -2.81 4.78 14.79
CA GLN A 37 -2.17 4.98 16.08
C GLN A 37 -1.05 3.97 16.31
N LYS A 38 -1.30 2.73 15.95
CA LYS A 38 -0.29 1.67 16.08
C LYS A 38 0.93 1.99 15.23
N LEU A 39 0.71 2.48 14.01
CA LEU A 39 1.81 2.83 13.13
C LEU A 39 2.59 4.03 13.67
N GLU A 40 1.89 5.04 14.19
CA GLU A 40 2.56 6.17 14.81
C GLU A 40 3.43 5.73 15.99
N ASP A 41 2.90 4.82 16.80
CA ASP A 41 3.66 4.30 17.94
C ASP A 41 4.89 3.53 17.46
N GLU A 42 4.73 2.74 16.41
CA GLU A 42 5.83 1.96 15.86
C GLU A 42 6.93 2.86 15.29
N LEU A 43 6.55 3.89 14.59
CA LEU A 43 7.51 4.80 13.97
C LEU A 43 8.06 5.84 14.94
N GLY A 44 7.37 6.01 16.06
CA GLY A 44 7.83 6.96 17.07
C GLY A 44 7.57 8.41 16.74
N VAL A 45 6.67 8.69 15.80
CA VAL A 45 6.34 10.07 15.44
C VAL A 45 4.85 10.19 15.22
N LYS A 46 4.33 11.40 15.35
CA LYS A 46 2.93 11.66 15.02
C LYS A 46 2.85 12.01 13.54
N LEU A 47 1.95 11.35 12.85
CA LEU A 47 1.73 11.60 11.42
C LEU A 47 0.64 12.62 11.19
N PHE A 48 -0.35 12.66 12.07
CA PHE A 48 -1.51 13.52 11.92
C PHE A 48 -1.79 14.34 13.17
N GLU A 49 -2.29 15.54 12.94
CA GLU A 49 -2.83 16.38 14.00
C GLU A 49 -4.34 16.50 13.79
N ARG A 50 -5.07 16.42 14.88
CA ARG A 50 -6.53 16.46 14.83
C ARG A 50 -7.03 17.77 15.38
N SER A 51 -7.94 18.41 14.63
CA SER A 51 -8.69 19.52 15.15
C SER A 51 -10.16 19.08 15.21
N ARG A 52 -11.03 19.96 15.64
CA ARG A 52 -12.45 19.62 15.70
C ARG A 52 -13.05 19.35 14.33
N THR A 53 -12.52 19.98 13.30
CA THR A 53 -13.15 19.96 12.00
C THR A 53 -12.37 19.19 10.97
N GLU A 54 -11.10 18.97 11.18
CA GLU A 54 -10.34 18.22 10.16
C GLU A 54 -9.08 17.61 10.74
N VAL A 55 -8.48 16.75 9.94
CA VAL A 55 -7.24 16.08 10.26
C VAL A 55 -6.20 16.63 9.30
N THR A 56 -5.04 17.03 9.81
CA THR A 56 -3.97 17.55 8.97
C THR A 56 -2.70 16.76 9.24
N LEU A 57 -1.76 16.85 8.29
CA LEU A 57 -0.49 16.15 8.44
C LEU A 57 0.48 16.99 9.24
N THR A 58 1.26 16.33 10.09
CA THR A 58 2.43 16.97 10.66
C THR A 58 3.49 17.12 9.57
N PRO A 59 4.53 17.95 9.76
CA PRO A 59 5.58 18.03 8.76
C PRO A 59 6.25 16.69 8.46
N ILE A 60 6.52 15.90 9.48
CA ILE A 60 7.10 14.57 9.26
C ILE A 60 6.07 13.63 8.63
N GLY A 61 4.80 13.81 8.99
CA GLY A 61 3.72 13.02 8.41
C GLY A 61 3.63 13.21 6.90
N ALA A 62 3.78 14.46 6.44
CA ALA A 62 3.74 14.74 5.01
C ALA A 62 4.86 14.00 4.26
N ARG A 63 6.04 13.95 4.86
CA ARG A 63 7.16 13.22 4.25
C ARG A 63 6.92 11.72 4.24
N ILE A 64 6.34 11.21 5.31
CA ILE A 64 6.07 9.78 5.42
C ILE A 64 4.96 9.38 4.45
N VAL A 65 3.93 10.19 4.30
CA VAL A 65 2.86 9.90 3.34
C VAL A 65 3.41 9.87 1.91
N GLU A 66 4.28 10.79 1.58
CA GLU A 66 4.89 10.81 0.26
C GLU A 66 5.67 9.52 0.01
N GLN A 67 6.44 9.09 0.99
CA GLN A 67 7.19 7.84 0.86
C GLN A 67 6.26 6.63 0.81
N ALA A 68 5.18 6.65 1.60
CA ALA A 68 4.21 5.56 1.61
C ALA A 68 3.54 5.41 0.24
N GLN A 69 3.24 6.52 -0.42
CA GLN A 69 2.68 6.47 -1.77
C GLN A 69 3.64 5.78 -2.73
N ARG A 70 4.93 6.08 -2.63
CA ARG A 70 5.93 5.43 -3.48
C ARG A 70 6.01 3.93 -3.21
N VAL A 71 5.95 3.55 -1.95
CA VAL A 71 5.98 2.13 -1.59
C VAL A 71 4.77 1.42 -2.18
N LEU A 72 3.58 2.03 -2.08
CA LEU A 72 2.37 1.40 -2.59
C LEU A 72 2.40 1.30 -4.12
N GLU A 73 2.94 2.30 -4.80
CA GLU A 73 3.08 2.26 -6.25
C GLU A 73 4.02 1.14 -6.67
N GLU A 74 5.15 1.02 -5.98
CA GLU A 74 6.09 -0.06 -6.29
C GLU A 74 5.51 -1.43 -5.99
N ALA A 75 4.78 -1.55 -4.88
CA ALA A 75 4.15 -2.81 -4.54
C ALA A 75 3.12 -3.23 -5.60
N ALA A 76 2.42 -2.26 -6.17
CA ALA A 76 1.43 -2.53 -7.20
C ALA A 76 2.05 -3.08 -8.48
N ARG A 77 3.34 -2.86 -8.69
CA ARG A 77 4.03 -3.37 -9.86
C ARG A 77 4.26 -4.88 -9.80
N VAL A 78 4.27 -5.44 -8.60
CA VAL A 78 4.55 -6.86 -8.45
C VAL A 78 3.55 -7.72 -9.21
N PRO A 79 2.22 -7.54 -9.03
CA PRO A 79 1.29 -8.34 -9.82
C PRO A 79 1.33 -8.03 -11.30
N GLU A 80 1.70 -6.82 -11.70
CA GLU A 80 1.85 -6.48 -13.10
C GLU A 80 2.99 -7.25 -13.75
N ILE A 81 4.12 -7.34 -13.04
CA ILE A 81 5.25 -8.11 -13.52
C ILE A 81 4.89 -9.59 -13.63
N ALA A 82 4.16 -10.09 -12.65
CA ALA A 82 3.71 -11.48 -12.68
C ALA A 82 2.79 -11.73 -13.87
N LYS A 83 1.91 -10.78 -14.18
CA LYS A 83 1.02 -10.91 -15.32
C LYS A 83 1.82 -10.95 -16.63
N GLN A 84 2.82 -10.10 -16.75
CA GLN A 84 3.67 -10.13 -17.94
C GLN A 84 4.36 -11.48 -18.10
N GLY A 85 4.84 -12.06 -17.01
CA GLY A 85 5.46 -13.36 -17.04
C GLY A 85 4.50 -14.45 -17.47
N ARG A 86 3.26 -14.40 -16.98
CA ARG A 86 2.24 -15.36 -17.38
C ARG A 86 1.93 -15.23 -18.86
N ASP A 87 1.81 -13.99 -19.36
CA ASP A 87 1.52 -13.78 -20.76
C ASP A 87 2.64 -14.28 -21.64
N GLN A 88 3.88 -14.04 -21.26
CA GLN A 88 5.03 -14.55 -22.01
C GLN A 88 5.05 -16.06 -22.02
N LEU A 89 4.76 -16.68 -20.90
CA LEU A 89 4.75 -18.12 -20.81
C LEU A 89 3.63 -18.71 -21.69
N ALA A 90 2.47 -18.12 -21.67
CA ALA A 90 1.39 -18.58 -22.52
C ALA A 90 1.74 -18.48 -24.00
N GLY A 91 2.44 -17.39 -24.39
CA GLY A 91 2.90 -17.25 -25.76
C GLY A 91 3.90 -18.32 -26.13
N ALA A 92 4.83 -18.62 -25.24
CA ALA A 92 5.81 -19.67 -25.49
C ALA A 92 5.15 -21.03 -25.64
N LEU A 93 4.14 -21.31 -24.84
CA LEU A 93 3.42 -22.56 -24.94
C LEU A 93 2.67 -22.66 -26.26
N LYS A 94 2.13 -21.58 -26.76
CA LYS A 94 1.47 -21.58 -28.04
C LYS A 94 2.42 -21.91 -29.16
N LEU A 95 3.67 -21.51 -29.04
CA LEU A 95 4.67 -21.81 -30.05
C LEU A 95 5.24 -23.19 -29.89
N GLY A 96 4.82 -23.90 -28.89
CA GLY A 96 5.30 -25.25 -28.68
C GLY A 96 6.63 -25.30 -28.00
N VAL A 97 7.07 -24.20 -27.47
CA VAL A 97 8.33 -24.16 -26.77
C VAL A 97 8.11 -24.52 -25.34
N ILE A 98 8.60 -25.66 -24.96
CA ILE A 98 8.41 -26.05 -23.61
C ILE A 98 9.70 -26.45 -23.01
N PHE A 99 10.00 -26.01 -21.87
CA PHE A 99 11.14 -26.45 -21.23
C PHE A 99 11.22 -25.81 -19.93
N THR A 100 12.15 -25.98 -19.38
CA THR A 100 12.48 -25.98 -18.08
C THR A 100 12.85 -24.70 -17.49
N VAL A 101 12.40 -23.70 -18.03
CA VAL A 101 12.70 -22.42 -17.53
C VAL A 101 12.18 -22.22 -16.15
N ALA A 102 11.05 -22.81 -15.89
CA ALA A 102 10.39 -22.58 -14.67
C ALA A 102 11.22 -22.78 -13.42
N PRO A 103 11.97 -23.82 -13.35
CA PRO A 103 12.63 -24.11 -12.08
C PRO A 103 13.54 -23.02 -11.59
N TYR A 104 14.24 -22.39 -12.50
CA TYR A 104 15.14 -21.44 -11.97
C TYR A 104 14.66 -20.06 -12.00
N LEU A 105 13.47 -19.89 -12.41
CA LEU A 105 12.90 -18.62 -12.28
C LEU A 105 12.52 -18.35 -10.86
N LEU A 106 12.49 -19.40 -10.09
CA LEU A 106 11.98 -19.27 -8.81
C LEU A 106 12.92 -18.79 -7.78
N PRO A 107 14.03 -18.84 -7.92
CA PRO A 107 14.88 -18.51 -6.85
C PRO A 107 14.60 -17.19 -6.25
N GLU A 108 14.36 -17.32 -6.16
CA GLU A 108 14.37 -16.63 -5.73
C GLU A 108 14.07 -16.22 -5.37
#